data_aa3aa0f73fb265dfc37934dfa61a7715
#
_entry.id   aa3aa0f73fb265dfc37934dfa61a7715
#
_cell.length_a   1.000
_cell.length_b   1.000
_cell.length_c   1.000
_cell.angle_alpha   90.00
_cell.angle_beta   90.00
_cell.angle_gamma   90.00
#
_symmetry.space_group_name_H-M   'P 1'
#
loop_
_entity.id
_entity.type
_entity.pdbx_description
1 polymer ?
#
loop_
_entity_poly.entity_id
_entity_poly.type
_entity_poly.pdbx_seq_one_letter_code
_entity_poly.pdbx_strand_id
1 'polypeptide(L)'
;MMEGACTAGLIIIGDEILRGQVIDTNTSYLAKRLRVCGIKLRKVTVIPDVVDEIAKTVLEASKEYSVVFTSGGVGPTHDDVTYEAVAKGLELKFEQNGELVDICLNLFPNNNDKETQRLTIVPTPCELIRIYSPKKYAIIKAKNVYMLPGSPTYFEVAVDVIIPQLKGNTPLHFEEIDINLNELSIVRILDEHAEYWKDKVNIGSYPQKTPECFTRITLEGRKEDVLEAKGKLLCSLPIQKIRNLKNGFSYYHAKTILEDTENEVHIKYAVDILQQCYKTWIRL
;
A
#
# COMPACT_ATOMS: atom_id res chain seq x y z
N MET A 1 -14.10 22.72 7.55
CA MET A 1 -12.77 22.28 7.07
C MET A 1 -12.92 20.83 6.68
N MET A 2 -12.78 20.48 5.41
CA MET A 2 -12.70 19.06 5.03
C MET A 2 -11.43 18.52 5.71
N GLU A 3 -11.57 17.54 6.60
CA GLU A 3 -10.44 16.81 7.14
C GLU A 3 -9.67 16.26 5.94
N GLY A 4 -8.45 16.76 5.74
CA GLY A 4 -7.62 16.35 4.61
C GLY A 4 -7.40 14.85 4.66
N ALA A 5 -7.56 14.18 3.52
CA ALA A 5 -7.31 12.75 3.41
C ALA A 5 -5.92 12.41 3.95
N CYS A 6 -5.81 11.40 4.83
CA CYS A 6 -4.52 10.93 5.33
C CYS A 6 -3.67 10.41 4.17
N THR A 7 -2.48 10.98 4.00
CA THR A 7 -1.56 10.67 2.90
C THR A 7 -0.24 10.16 3.43
N ALA A 8 0.40 9.28 2.66
CA ALA A 8 1.72 8.73 2.99
C ALA A 8 2.75 9.00 1.89
N GLY A 9 4.00 9.21 2.31
CA GLY A 9 5.19 9.15 1.47
C GLY A 9 6.08 7.99 1.88
N LEU A 10 6.78 7.37 0.92
CA LEU A 10 7.79 6.34 1.17
C LEU A 10 9.12 6.78 0.56
N ILE A 11 10.18 6.67 1.35
CA ILE A 11 11.55 6.95 0.92
C ILE A 11 12.35 5.65 1.06
N ILE A 12 12.72 5.06 -0.05
CA ILE A 12 13.63 3.90 -0.12
C ILE A 12 15.05 4.44 -0.13
N ILE A 13 15.84 4.00 0.81
CA ILE A 13 17.23 4.40 0.99
C ILE A 13 18.09 3.17 0.78
N GLY A 14 18.93 3.16 -0.24
CA GLY A 14 19.79 2.04 -0.56
C GLY A 14 20.36 2.11 -1.97
N ASP A 15 21.67 2.16 -2.05
CA ASP A 15 22.45 2.11 -3.29
C ASP A 15 22.21 0.82 -4.09
N GLU A 16 21.93 -0.30 -3.42
CA GLU A 16 21.68 -1.61 -4.05
C GLU A 16 20.39 -1.62 -4.88
N ILE A 17 19.40 -0.82 -4.48
CA ILE A 17 18.16 -0.65 -5.25
C ILE A 17 18.44 0.17 -6.51
N LEU A 18 19.18 1.28 -6.38
CA LEU A 18 19.54 2.16 -7.49
C LEU A 18 20.45 1.44 -8.52
N ARG A 19 21.28 0.52 -8.05
CA ARG A 19 22.14 -0.33 -8.91
C ARG A 19 21.42 -1.53 -9.51
N GLY A 20 20.14 -1.75 -9.16
CA GLY A 20 19.37 -2.90 -9.65
C GLY A 20 19.84 -4.25 -9.10
N GLN A 21 20.57 -4.26 -8.00
CA GLN A 21 21.05 -5.49 -7.35
C GLN A 21 19.95 -6.18 -6.53
N VAL A 22 19.04 -5.40 -5.98
CA VAL A 22 17.90 -5.85 -5.18
C VAL A 22 16.62 -5.27 -5.73
N ILE A 23 15.58 -6.10 -5.78
CA ILE A 23 14.21 -5.66 -6.16
C ILE A 23 13.51 -5.13 -4.92
N ASP A 24 12.97 -3.91 -4.99
CA ASP A 24 12.14 -3.36 -3.94
C ASP A 24 10.78 -4.05 -3.87
N THR A 25 10.58 -4.87 -2.85
CA THR A 25 9.29 -5.49 -2.50
C THR A 25 8.55 -4.72 -1.41
N ASN A 26 9.24 -3.88 -0.66
CA ASN A 26 8.72 -3.12 0.48
C ASN A 26 7.65 -2.12 0.04
N THR A 27 7.87 -1.44 -1.08
CA THR A 27 6.88 -0.52 -1.68
C THR A 27 5.53 -1.21 -1.92
N SER A 28 5.55 -2.37 -2.58
CA SER A 28 4.31 -3.11 -2.88
C SER A 28 3.59 -3.56 -1.61
N TYR A 29 4.34 -4.01 -0.61
CA TYR A 29 3.79 -4.43 0.67
C TYR A 29 3.11 -3.26 1.39
N LEU A 30 3.83 -2.16 1.60
CA LEU A 30 3.32 -0.97 2.27
C LEU A 30 2.08 -0.40 1.57
N ALA A 31 2.13 -0.26 0.24
CA ALA A 31 1.01 0.27 -0.55
C ALA A 31 -0.29 -0.52 -0.34
N LYS A 32 -0.20 -1.86 -0.33
CA LYS A 32 -1.35 -2.74 -0.07
C LYS A 32 -1.92 -2.55 1.33
N ARG A 33 -1.05 -2.43 2.35
CA ARG A 33 -1.46 -2.27 3.75
C ARG A 33 -2.08 -0.90 4.01
N LEU A 34 -1.48 0.18 3.48
CA LEU A 34 -2.00 1.54 3.59
C LEU A 34 -3.39 1.67 2.94
N ARG A 35 -3.58 1.06 1.76
CA ARG A 35 -4.85 1.09 1.05
C ARG A 35 -5.99 0.50 1.87
N VAL A 36 -5.77 -0.63 2.54
CA VAL A 36 -6.78 -1.26 3.43
C VAL A 36 -7.21 -0.32 4.55
N CYS A 37 -6.33 0.58 5.00
CA CYS A 37 -6.63 1.58 6.05
C CYS A 37 -7.08 2.93 5.48
N GLY A 38 -7.34 3.04 4.17
CA GLY A 38 -7.78 4.29 3.54
C GLY A 38 -6.71 5.39 3.50
N ILE A 39 -5.44 5.03 3.62
CA ILE A 39 -4.31 5.95 3.52
C ILE A 39 -3.74 5.87 2.10
N LYS A 40 -3.66 7.01 1.40
CA LYS A 40 -3.11 7.06 0.04
C LYS A 40 -1.60 7.21 0.08
N LEU A 41 -0.86 6.21 -0.45
CA LEU A 41 0.55 6.37 -0.78
C LEU A 41 0.66 7.30 -2.01
N ARG A 42 1.20 8.51 -1.81
CA ARG A 42 1.23 9.57 -2.83
C ARG A 42 2.52 9.58 -3.62
N LYS A 43 3.62 9.22 -2.97
CA LYS A 43 4.94 9.27 -3.60
C LYS A 43 5.84 8.17 -3.03
N VAL A 44 6.63 7.59 -3.90
CA VAL A 44 7.76 6.73 -3.55
C VAL A 44 9.00 7.37 -4.17
N THR A 45 10.02 7.57 -3.35
CA THR A 45 11.30 8.14 -3.79
C THR A 45 12.41 7.16 -3.44
N VAL A 46 13.26 6.84 -4.40
CA VAL A 46 14.44 5.98 -4.18
C VAL A 46 15.66 6.86 -4.23
N ILE A 47 16.49 6.82 -3.20
CA ILE A 47 17.68 7.68 -3.04
C ILE A 47 18.87 6.89 -2.50
N PRO A 48 20.10 7.36 -2.76
CA PRO A 48 21.32 6.75 -2.23
C PRO A 48 21.48 6.96 -0.73
N ASP A 49 22.43 6.22 -0.13
CA ASP A 49 22.83 6.34 1.27
C ASP A 49 23.68 7.60 1.52
N VAL A 50 23.12 8.78 1.22
CA VAL A 50 23.79 10.10 1.35
C VAL A 50 23.01 10.99 2.33
N VAL A 51 23.65 11.35 3.45
CA VAL A 51 23.03 12.11 4.56
C VAL A 51 22.27 13.33 4.08
N ASP A 52 22.87 14.17 3.23
CA ASP A 52 22.28 15.43 2.81
C ASP A 52 21.06 15.24 1.89
N GLU A 53 21.10 14.22 1.04
CA GLU A 53 20.00 13.90 0.15
C GLU A 53 18.80 13.32 0.92
N ILE A 54 19.09 12.42 1.85
CA ILE A 54 18.07 11.85 2.73
C ILE A 54 17.45 12.95 3.60
N ALA A 55 18.26 13.82 4.22
CA ALA A 55 17.81 14.90 5.08
C ALA A 55 16.86 15.86 4.36
N LYS A 56 17.23 16.27 3.14
CA LYS A 56 16.40 17.12 2.28
C LYS A 56 15.08 16.45 1.92
N THR A 57 15.14 15.19 1.46
CA THR A 57 13.96 14.43 1.02
C THR A 57 13.00 14.18 2.19
N VAL A 58 13.51 13.84 3.36
CA VAL A 58 12.72 13.66 4.58
C VAL A 58 12.05 14.96 5.02
N LEU A 59 12.76 16.08 4.99
CA LEU A 59 12.19 17.39 5.34
C LEU A 59 11.02 17.77 4.42
N GLU A 60 11.18 17.59 3.11
CA GLU A 60 10.13 17.85 2.12
C GLU A 60 8.93 16.94 2.34
N ALA A 61 9.16 15.63 2.44
CA ALA A 61 8.12 14.63 2.65
C ALA A 61 7.37 14.83 3.97
N SER A 62 8.07 15.18 5.06
CA SER A 62 7.46 15.39 6.37
C SER A 62 6.50 16.59 6.43
N LYS A 63 6.66 17.56 5.54
CA LYS A 63 5.76 18.72 5.38
C LYS A 63 4.59 18.42 4.45
N GLU A 64 4.80 17.55 3.46
CA GLU A 64 3.81 17.29 2.40
C GLU A 64 2.81 16.19 2.80
N TYR A 65 3.26 15.15 3.53
CA TYR A 65 2.44 13.98 3.85
C TYR A 65 2.09 13.89 5.32
N SER A 66 0.91 13.32 5.62
CA SER A 66 0.46 13.08 7.00
C SER A 66 1.38 12.08 7.73
N VAL A 67 1.93 11.12 7.00
CA VAL A 67 2.87 10.10 7.49
C VAL A 67 3.95 9.83 6.45
N VAL A 68 5.19 9.66 6.91
CA VAL A 68 6.33 9.32 6.06
C VAL A 68 6.96 8.04 6.58
N PHE A 69 7.30 7.15 5.67
CA PHE A 69 8.08 5.94 5.96
C PHE A 69 9.42 6.05 5.25
N THR A 70 10.49 5.67 5.94
CA THR A 70 11.77 5.36 5.28
C THR A 70 11.98 3.84 5.31
N SER A 71 12.71 3.30 4.36
CA SER A 71 13.08 1.89 4.28
C SER A 71 14.55 1.78 3.91
N GLY A 72 15.37 1.27 4.83
CA GLY A 72 16.82 1.09 4.66
C GLY A 72 17.68 2.05 5.47
N GLY A 73 18.96 1.77 5.53
CA GLY A 73 19.99 2.60 6.17
C GLY A 73 19.86 2.75 7.71
N VAL A 74 19.28 1.76 8.41
CA VAL A 74 19.06 1.79 9.87
C VAL A 74 19.81 0.66 10.62
N GLY A 75 20.77 0.03 9.98
CA GLY A 75 21.61 -1.01 10.53
C GLY A 75 22.86 -0.49 11.26
N PRO A 76 23.80 -1.39 11.61
CA PRO A 76 25.02 -1.04 12.34
C PRO A 76 26.21 -0.69 11.42
N THR A 77 26.07 -0.78 10.11
CA THR A 77 27.17 -0.62 9.18
C THR A 77 27.49 0.86 8.89
N HIS A 78 28.58 1.12 8.21
CA HIS A 78 29.07 2.51 8.01
C HIS A 78 28.21 3.32 7.03
N ASP A 79 27.46 2.64 6.19
CA ASP A 79 26.51 3.17 5.19
C ASP A 79 25.08 3.34 5.76
N ASP A 80 24.82 2.84 6.98
CA ASP A 80 23.56 3.05 7.67
C ASP A 80 23.48 4.48 8.27
N VAL A 81 23.04 5.44 7.47
CA VAL A 81 23.05 6.87 7.80
C VAL A 81 21.65 7.48 7.97
N THR A 82 20.59 6.67 7.90
CA THR A 82 19.20 7.15 7.92
C THR A 82 18.86 7.89 9.21
N TYR A 83 19.28 7.40 10.37
CA TYR A 83 18.98 8.07 11.66
C TYR A 83 19.63 9.45 11.74
N GLU A 84 20.90 9.57 11.35
CA GLU A 84 21.62 10.85 11.31
C GLU A 84 20.93 11.82 10.33
N ALA A 85 20.62 11.35 9.14
CA ALA A 85 19.99 12.15 8.10
C ALA A 85 18.60 12.65 8.49
N VAL A 86 17.79 11.80 9.12
CA VAL A 86 16.46 12.18 9.63
C VAL A 86 16.60 13.22 10.75
N ALA A 87 17.54 13.04 11.68
CA ALA A 87 17.81 14.01 12.72
C ALA A 87 18.17 15.38 12.11
N LYS A 88 19.07 15.40 11.12
CA LYS A 88 19.48 16.59 10.39
C LYS A 88 18.30 17.25 9.66
N GLY A 89 17.54 16.49 8.88
CA GLY A 89 16.44 17.01 8.07
C GLY A 89 15.27 17.56 8.91
N LEU A 90 15.01 16.95 10.07
CA LEU A 90 13.96 17.39 10.99
C LEU A 90 14.45 18.41 12.04
N GLU A 91 15.73 18.83 11.99
CA GLU A 91 16.35 19.75 12.96
C GLU A 91 16.21 19.20 14.42
N LEU A 92 16.48 17.92 14.58
CA LEU A 92 16.46 17.23 15.87
C LEU A 92 17.90 16.94 16.34
N LYS A 93 18.08 16.73 17.64
CA LYS A 93 19.34 16.24 18.16
C LYS A 93 19.55 14.78 17.72
N PHE A 94 20.80 14.38 17.60
CA PHE A 94 21.21 13.02 17.28
C PHE A 94 22.00 12.50 18.48
N GLU A 95 21.32 11.76 19.36
CA GLU A 95 21.81 11.40 20.69
C GLU A 95 21.52 9.92 20.99
N GLN A 96 22.29 9.37 21.92
CA GLN A 96 22.09 8.00 22.39
C GLN A 96 20.79 7.89 23.21
N ASN A 97 19.99 6.88 22.91
CA ASN A 97 18.76 6.55 23.61
C ASN A 97 18.99 5.38 24.56
N GLY A 98 18.81 5.60 25.87
CA GLY A 98 19.08 4.59 26.90
C GLY A 98 18.21 3.33 26.81
N GLU A 99 16.94 3.48 26.38
CA GLU A 99 16.05 2.33 26.18
C GLU A 99 16.51 1.44 25.01
N LEU A 100 17.03 2.04 23.94
CA LEU A 100 17.63 1.30 22.82
C LEU A 100 18.91 0.58 23.23
N VAL A 101 19.71 1.17 24.13
CA VAL A 101 20.87 0.48 24.71
C VAL A 101 20.45 -0.82 25.40
N ASP A 102 19.41 -0.77 26.24
CA ASP A 102 18.89 -1.96 26.91
C ASP A 102 18.34 -3.00 25.94
N ILE A 103 17.63 -2.56 24.89
CA ILE A 103 17.12 -3.46 23.84
C ILE A 103 18.28 -4.12 23.10
N CYS A 104 19.32 -3.36 22.71
CA CYS A 104 20.48 -3.88 21.99
C CYS A 104 21.30 -4.86 22.85
N LEU A 105 21.52 -4.56 24.13
CA LEU A 105 22.20 -5.47 25.07
C LEU A 105 21.44 -6.80 25.22
N ASN A 106 20.11 -6.77 25.21
CA ASN A 106 19.30 -7.98 25.26
C ASN A 106 19.32 -8.78 23.94
N LEU A 107 19.44 -8.11 22.79
CA LEU A 107 19.52 -8.76 21.48
C LEU A 107 20.91 -9.33 21.18
N PHE A 108 21.95 -8.62 21.63
CA PHE A 108 23.36 -8.89 21.33
C PHE A 108 24.19 -8.90 22.62
N PRO A 109 23.95 -9.84 23.56
CA PRO A 109 24.55 -9.81 24.91
C PRO A 109 26.06 -9.90 24.91
N ASN A 110 26.68 -10.35 23.81
CA ASN A 110 28.12 -10.48 23.67
C ASN A 110 28.76 -9.39 22.78
N ASN A 111 27.96 -8.48 22.23
CA ASN A 111 28.40 -7.43 21.32
C ASN A 111 28.06 -6.06 21.89
N ASN A 112 28.99 -5.52 22.67
CA ASN A 112 28.92 -4.14 23.15
C ASN A 112 30.03 -3.30 22.49
N ASP A 113 30.14 -3.47 21.19
CA ASP A 113 31.10 -2.77 20.33
C ASP A 113 30.52 -1.47 19.74
N LYS A 114 31.37 -0.71 19.06
CA LYS A 114 30.98 0.57 18.44
C LYS A 114 29.88 0.41 17.38
N GLU A 115 29.83 -0.72 16.70
CA GLU A 115 28.85 -1.05 15.68
C GLU A 115 27.45 -1.18 16.30
N THR A 116 27.32 -1.92 17.40
CA THR A 116 26.05 -2.04 18.14
C THR A 116 25.60 -0.71 18.74
N GLN A 117 26.55 0.14 19.16
CA GLN A 117 26.24 1.46 19.69
C GLN A 117 25.59 2.38 18.66
N ARG A 118 25.90 2.25 17.35
CA ARG A 118 25.26 3.03 16.29
C ARG A 118 23.75 2.83 16.24
N LEU A 119 23.27 1.63 16.54
CA LEU A 119 21.84 1.32 16.59
C LEU A 119 21.10 2.07 17.71
N THR A 120 21.82 2.63 18.68
CA THR A 120 21.25 3.31 19.83
C THR A 120 21.27 4.83 19.74
N ILE A 121 21.94 5.40 18.71
CA ILE A 121 22.00 6.84 18.48
C ILE A 121 20.92 7.20 17.47
N VAL A 122 19.95 8.01 17.87
CA VAL A 122 18.72 8.26 17.09
C VAL A 122 18.30 9.73 17.17
N PRO A 123 17.42 10.18 16.27
CA PRO A 123 16.80 11.50 16.39
C PRO A 123 16.08 11.65 17.74
N THR A 124 16.30 12.76 18.42
CA THR A 124 15.72 13.04 19.74
C THR A 124 15.03 14.40 19.74
N PRO A 125 13.74 14.52 20.16
CA PRO A 125 12.92 13.46 20.74
C PRO A 125 12.35 12.48 19.67
N CYS A 126 12.13 11.21 20.10
CA CYS A 126 11.50 10.19 19.27
C CYS A 126 10.58 9.28 20.09
N GLU A 127 9.75 8.51 19.41
CA GLU A 127 8.94 7.43 19.96
C GLU A 127 9.56 6.09 19.54
N LEU A 128 9.59 5.11 20.46
CA LEU A 128 10.01 3.74 20.20
C LEU A 128 8.78 2.84 20.05
N ILE A 129 8.58 2.29 18.86
CA ILE A 129 7.51 1.33 18.59
C ILE A 129 8.10 -0.05 18.72
N ARG A 130 7.76 -0.74 19.81
CA ARG A 130 8.33 -2.04 20.15
C ARG A 130 7.73 -3.16 19.31
N ILE A 131 8.59 -3.96 18.71
CA ILE A 131 8.27 -5.19 18.01
C ILE A 131 8.67 -6.37 18.89
N TYR A 132 7.75 -7.31 19.14
CA TYR A 132 7.96 -8.40 20.07
C TYR A 132 8.20 -9.75 19.41
N SER A 133 7.90 -9.92 18.14
CA SER A 133 8.02 -11.18 17.40
C SER A 133 8.45 -10.91 15.95
N PRO A 134 9.33 -11.73 15.35
CA PRO A 134 10.03 -12.89 15.93
C PRO A 134 11.19 -12.51 16.87
N LYS A 135 11.70 -11.28 16.79
CA LYS A 135 12.76 -10.73 17.64
C LYS A 135 12.28 -9.43 18.29
N LYS A 136 12.76 -9.16 19.49
CA LYS A 136 12.45 -7.91 20.19
C LYS A 136 13.35 -6.80 19.66
N TYR A 137 12.82 -5.86 18.91
CA TYR A 137 13.49 -4.65 18.43
C TYR A 137 12.52 -3.46 18.46
N ALA A 138 13.00 -2.28 18.14
CA ALA A 138 12.16 -1.09 18.10
C ALA A 138 12.30 -0.38 16.75
N ILE A 139 11.20 0.14 16.28
CA ILE A 139 11.14 1.09 15.17
C ILE A 139 11.18 2.49 15.78
N ILE A 140 11.99 3.35 15.21
CA ILE A 140 12.11 4.73 15.63
C ILE A 140 11.12 5.58 14.84
N LYS A 141 10.35 6.39 15.57
CA LYS A 141 9.46 7.40 14.96
C LYS A 141 9.87 8.78 15.47
N ALA A 142 10.19 9.68 14.56
CA ALA A 142 10.47 11.09 14.84
C ALA A 142 9.46 11.97 14.11
N LYS A 143 8.72 12.79 14.85
CA LYS A 143 7.56 13.54 14.33
C LYS A 143 6.58 12.59 13.61
N ASN A 144 6.36 12.78 12.29
CA ASN A 144 5.53 11.92 11.45
C ASN A 144 6.33 10.93 10.58
N VAL A 145 7.64 10.77 10.84
CA VAL A 145 8.56 9.92 10.07
C VAL A 145 8.84 8.62 10.83
N TYR A 146 8.52 7.49 10.22
CA TYR A 146 8.80 6.13 10.70
C TYR A 146 10.01 5.57 9.97
N MET A 147 11.07 5.22 10.68
CA MET A 147 12.31 4.71 10.11
C MET A 147 12.35 3.19 10.19
N LEU A 148 12.16 2.52 9.05
CA LEU A 148 12.03 1.08 8.95
C LEU A 148 13.27 0.43 8.33
N PRO A 149 13.55 -0.84 8.69
CA PRO A 149 14.62 -1.63 8.07
C PRO A 149 14.41 -1.83 6.56
N GLY A 150 15.51 -1.96 5.80
CA GLY A 150 15.46 -2.33 4.38
C GLY A 150 15.09 -3.80 4.14
N SER A 151 15.46 -4.70 5.07
CA SER A 151 15.14 -6.13 4.98
C SER A 151 13.63 -6.38 4.97
N PRO A 152 13.06 -7.04 3.92
CA PRO A 152 11.62 -7.25 3.79
C PRO A 152 10.99 -7.90 5.02
N THR A 153 11.63 -8.92 5.58
CA THR A 153 11.12 -9.65 6.76
C THR A 153 10.88 -8.73 7.96
N TYR A 154 11.80 -7.80 8.24
CA TYR A 154 11.66 -6.86 9.35
C TYR A 154 10.74 -5.69 8.99
N PHE A 155 10.78 -5.24 7.75
CA PHE A 155 9.93 -4.19 7.23
C PHE A 155 8.44 -4.57 7.32
N GLU A 156 8.08 -5.75 6.83
CA GLU A 156 6.71 -6.24 6.82
C GLU A 156 6.12 -6.35 8.23
N VAL A 157 6.88 -6.92 9.16
CA VAL A 157 6.46 -7.02 10.56
C VAL A 157 6.27 -5.64 11.18
N ALA A 158 7.17 -4.69 10.90
CA ALA A 158 7.04 -3.32 11.40
C ALA A 158 5.80 -2.63 10.84
N VAL A 159 5.55 -2.75 9.55
CA VAL A 159 4.35 -2.21 8.88
C VAL A 159 3.08 -2.78 9.50
N ASP A 160 3.04 -4.10 9.78
CA ASP A 160 1.87 -4.75 10.37
C ASP A 160 1.57 -4.28 11.80
N VAL A 161 2.57 -3.84 12.53
CA VAL A 161 2.40 -3.25 13.87
C VAL A 161 2.01 -1.77 13.79
N ILE A 162 2.57 -1.02 12.84
CA ILE A 162 2.37 0.43 12.74
C ILE A 162 1.01 0.78 12.11
N ILE A 163 0.65 0.12 11.00
CA ILE A 163 -0.54 0.48 10.22
C ILE A 163 -1.85 0.50 11.03
N PRO A 164 -2.14 -0.48 11.92
CA PRO A 164 -3.34 -0.46 12.74
C PRO A 164 -3.42 0.73 13.72
N GLN A 165 -2.28 1.36 14.03
CA GLN A 165 -2.21 2.50 14.94
C GLN A 165 -2.43 3.84 14.22
N LEU A 166 -2.38 3.84 12.89
CA LEU A 166 -2.59 5.04 12.08
C LEU A 166 -4.08 5.34 11.94
N LYS A 167 -4.43 6.61 12.12
CA LYS A 167 -5.78 7.09 11.81
C LYS A 167 -5.90 7.24 10.29
N GLY A 168 -6.49 6.26 9.65
CA GLY A 168 -6.81 6.30 8.22
C GLY A 168 -8.15 6.97 7.96
N ASN A 169 -8.44 7.17 6.68
CA ASN A 169 -9.77 7.53 6.20
C ASN A 169 -10.66 6.28 6.14
N THR A 170 -11.88 6.44 5.64
CA THR A 170 -12.72 5.29 5.27
C THR A 170 -11.92 4.38 4.33
N PRO A 171 -11.81 3.08 4.63
CA PRO A 171 -11.11 2.14 3.77
C PRO A 171 -11.65 2.19 2.34
N LEU A 172 -10.77 2.26 1.37
CA LEU A 172 -11.14 2.18 -0.03
C LEU A 172 -11.40 0.72 -0.39
N HIS A 173 -12.53 0.48 -1.03
CA HIS A 173 -12.85 -0.81 -1.62
C HIS A 173 -12.19 -0.92 -3.00
N PHE A 174 -11.75 -2.13 -3.34
CA PHE A 174 -11.03 -2.41 -4.57
C PHE A 174 -11.63 -3.64 -5.22
N GLU A 175 -11.92 -3.52 -6.52
CA GLU A 175 -12.42 -4.60 -7.34
C GLU A 175 -11.58 -4.74 -8.62
N GLU A 176 -11.50 -5.95 -9.13
CA GLU A 176 -10.82 -6.26 -10.39
C GLU A 176 -11.77 -6.99 -11.35
N ILE A 177 -11.61 -6.72 -12.64
CA ILE A 177 -12.25 -7.45 -13.73
C ILE A 177 -11.15 -7.87 -14.69
N ASP A 178 -10.93 -9.17 -14.83
CA ASP A 178 -10.03 -9.72 -15.84
C ASP A 178 -10.82 -10.06 -17.11
N ILE A 179 -10.44 -9.45 -18.24
CA ILE A 179 -11.13 -9.61 -19.50
C ILE A 179 -10.19 -10.11 -20.61
N ASN A 180 -10.66 -11.07 -21.39
CA ASN A 180 -9.93 -11.63 -22.53
C ASN A 180 -10.19 -10.78 -23.81
N LEU A 181 -9.91 -9.50 -23.71
CA LEU A 181 -9.94 -8.54 -24.83
C LEU A 181 -8.74 -7.60 -24.72
N ASN A 182 -8.27 -7.16 -25.87
CA ASN A 182 -7.26 -6.12 -25.96
C ASN A 182 -7.86 -4.80 -25.44
N GLU A 183 -7.07 -4.02 -24.72
CA GLU A 183 -7.44 -2.72 -24.15
C GLU A 183 -8.05 -1.78 -25.20
N LEU A 184 -7.48 -1.73 -26.41
CA LEU A 184 -8.00 -0.91 -27.52
C LEU A 184 -9.45 -1.26 -27.91
N SER A 185 -9.87 -2.51 -27.68
CA SER A 185 -11.23 -2.95 -28.01
C SER A 185 -12.29 -2.45 -27.02
N ILE A 186 -11.86 -1.99 -25.84
CA ILE A 186 -12.74 -1.57 -24.73
C ILE A 186 -12.46 -0.14 -24.28
N VAL A 187 -11.48 0.57 -24.87
CA VAL A 187 -11.05 1.90 -24.43
C VAL A 187 -12.23 2.88 -24.36
N ARG A 188 -13.10 2.90 -25.37
CA ARG A 188 -14.25 3.80 -25.39
C ARG A 188 -15.21 3.55 -24.22
N ILE A 189 -15.47 2.27 -23.90
CA ILE A 189 -16.31 1.89 -22.76
C ILE A 189 -15.66 2.35 -21.46
N LEU A 190 -14.33 2.16 -21.34
CA LEU A 190 -13.60 2.57 -20.14
C LEU A 190 -13.59 4.09 -19.96
N ASP A 191 -13.39 4.86 -21.03
CA ASP A 191 -13.40 6.32 -21.00
C ASP A 191 -14.77 6.87 -20.57
N GLU A 192 -15.86 6.34 -21.14
CA GLU A 192 -17.23 6.71 -20.77
C GLU A 192 -17.51 6.44 -19.28
N HIS A 193 -17.13 5.27 -18.80
CA HIS A 193 -17.29 4.92 -17.37
C HIS A 193 -16.36 5.72 -16.46
N ALA A 194 -15.10 5.95 -16.84
CA ALA A 194 -14.14 6.71 -16.07
C ALA A 194 -14.61 8.17 -15.92
N GLU A 195 -15.13 8.79 -16.96
CA GLU A 195 -15.69 10.15 -16.90
C GLU A 195 -16.95 10.21 -16.02
N TYR A 196 -17.85 9.23 -16.15
CA TYR A 196 -19.07 9.18 -15.33
C TYR A 196 -18.78 9.04 -13.83
N TRP A 197 -17.75 8.25 -13.47
CA TRP A 197 -17.40 7.93 -12.09
C TRP A 197 -16.24 8.74 -11.52
N LYS A 198 -15.65 9.68 -12.27
CA LYS A 198 -14.38 10.38 -11.95
C LYS A 198 -14.23 10.90 -10.52
N ASP A 199 -15.34 11.35 -9.90
CA ASP A 199 -15.32 11.93 -8.54
C ASP A 199 -15.53 10.88 -7.43
N LYS A 200 -15.91 9.64 -7.78
CA LYS A 200 -16.29 8.59 -6.83
C LYS A 200 -15.46 7.33 -6.92
N VAL A 201 -15.14 6.91 -8.14
CA VAL A 201 -14.43 5.66 -8.41
C VAL A 201 -13.29 5.91 -9.36
N ASN A 202 -12.09 5.49 -8.97
CA ASN A 202 -10.94 5.49 -9.87
C ASN A 202 -10.97 4.19 -10.69
N ILE A 203 -11.09 4.32 -12.00
CA ILE A 203 -11.10 3.20 -12.96
C ILE A 203 -9.77 3.21 -13.70
N GLY A 204 -9.03 2.09 -13.61
CA GLY A 204 -7.78 1.90 -14.33
C GLY A 204 -7.82 0.66 -15.22
N SER A 205 -7.01 0.63 -16.27
CA SER A 205 -6.81 -0.57 -17.10
C SER A 205 -5.33 -0.89 -17.24
N TYR A 206 -5.02 -2.18 -17.23
CA TYR A 206 -3.64 -2.68 -17.23
C TYR A 206 -3.52 -3.87 -18.18
N PRO A 207 -2.74 -3.75 -19.27
CA PRO A 207 -2.47 -4.88 -20.15
C PRO A 207 -1.81 -6.03 -19.38
N GLN A 208 -2.31 -7.24 -19.60
CA GLN A 208 -1.77 -8.46 -19.04
C GLN A 208 -1.18 -9.32 -20.15
N LYS A 209 -0.08 -10.01 -19.86
CA LYS A 209 0.59 -10.90 -20.83
C LYS A 209 0.35 -12.38 -20.47
N THR A 210 -0.85 -12.71 -20.05
CA THR A 210 -1.19 -14.11 -19.75
C THR A 210 -2.13 -14.63 -20.85
N PRO A 211 -2.08 -15.95 -21.18
CA PRO A 211 -2.97 -16.53 -22.18
C PRO A 211 -4.46 -16.39 -21.84
N GLU A 212 -4.76 -16.14 -20.59
CA GLU A 212 -6.13 -16.16 -20.05
C GLU A 212 -6.73 -14.76 -19.84
N CYS A 213 -5.86 -13.73 -19.74
CA CYS A 213 -6.28 -12.35 -19.50
C CYS A 213 -5.42 -11.40 -20.33
N PHE A 214 -6.04 -10.59 -21.19
CA PHE A 214 -5.35 -9.56 -21.94
C PHE A 214 -5.42 -8.20 -21.27
N THR A 215 -6.48 -7.92 -20.52
CA THR A 215 -6.63 -6.64 -19.80
C THR A 215 -7.23 -6.88 -18.42
N ARG A 216 -6.63 -6.26 -17.42
CA ARG A 216 -7.18 -6.16 -16.07
C ARG A 216 -7.72 -4.75 -15.87
N ILE A 217 -9.00 -4.65 -15.52
CA ILE A 217 -9.65 -3.40 -15.14
C ILE A 217 -9.72 -3.36 -13.62
N THR A 218 -9.38 -2.23 -13.03
CA THR A 218 -9.44 -2.01 -11.59
C THR A 218 -10.40 -0.89 -11.25
N LEU A 219 -11.14 -1.06 -10.17
CA LEU A 219 -12.05 -0.06 -9.64
C LEU A 219 -11.71 0.18 -8.16
N GLU A 220 -11.52 1.43 -7.77
CA GLU A 220 -11.18 1.81 -6.39
C GLU A 220 -11.98 3.03 -5.95
N GLY A 221 -12.62 2.93 -4.77
CA GLY A 221 -13.43 4.02 -4.21
C GLY A 221 -14.15 3.59 -2.94
N ARG A 222 -15.25 4.25 -2.59
CA ARG A 222 -16.14 3.76 -1.52
C ARG A 222 -16.84 2.48 -1.98
N LYS A 223 -17.10 1.58 -1.07
CA LYS A 223 -17.61 0.24 -1.37
C LYS A 223 -18.88 0.26 -2.22
N GLU A 224 -19.84 1.09 -1.85
CA GLU A 224 -21.12 1.20 -2.54
C GLU A 224 -20.92 1.71 -3.98
N ASP A 225 -20.13 2.78 -4.14
CA ASP A 225 -19.84 3.37 -5.45
C ASP A 225 -19.08 2.39 -6.36
N VAL A 226 -18.10 1.64 -5.82
CA VAL A 226 -17.33 0.64 -6.58
C VAL A 226 -18.20 -0.52 -7.03
N LEU A 227 -19.07 -1.03 -6.17
CA LEU A 227 -19.97 -2.13 -6.51
C LEU A 227 -20.97 -1.72 -7.60
N GLU A 228 -21.53 -0.51 -7.52
CA GLU A 228 -22.40 0.03 -8.54
C GLU A 228 -21.67 0.26 -9.87
N ALA A 229 -20.49 0.89 -9.84
CA ALA A 229 -19.67 1.12 -11.02
C ALA A 229 -19.28 -0.19 -11.69
N LYS A 230 -18.90 -1.20 -10.93
CA LYS A 230 -18.60 -2.55 -11.46
C LYS A 230 -19.81 -3.16 -12.12
N GLY A 231 -20.99 -3.05 -11.52
CA GLY A 231 -22.23 -3.56 -12.12
C GLY A 231 -22.52 -2.91 -13.47
N LYS A 232 -22.49 -1.58 -13.55
CA LYS A 232 -22.71 -0.83 -14.79
C LYS A 232 -21.66 -1.13 -15.86
N LEU A 233 -20.39 -1.21 -15.48
CA LEU A 233 -19.31 -1.55 -16.39
C LEU A 233 -19.48 -2.96 -16.97
N LEU A 234 -19.89 -3.93 -16.15
CA LEU A 234 -20.17 -5.30 -16.61
C LEU A 234 -21.33 -5.37 -17.61
N CYS A 235 -22.33 -4.49 -17.51
CA CYS A 235 -23.41 -4.39 -18.51
C CYS A 235 -22.92 -3.89 -19.88
N SER A 236 -21.87 -3.08 -19.90
CA SER A 236 -21.29 -2.52 -21.14
C SER A 236 -20.23 -3.43 -21.77
N LEU A 237 -19.69 -4.39 -21.02
CA LEU A 237 -18.63 -5.29 -21.49
C LEU A 237 -19.22 -6.61 -22.04
N PRO A 238 -18.56 -7.25 -23.04
CA PRO A 238 -18.98 -8.57 -23.53
C PRO A 238 -18.70 -9.65 -22.47
N ILE A 239 -19.73 -10.00 -21.71
CA ILE A 239 -19.65 -10.82 -20.49
C ILE A 239 -18.98 -12.18 -20.72
N GLN A 240 -19.12 -12.78 -21.90
CA GLN A 240 -18.50 -14.06 -22.28
C GLN A 240 -16.96 -13.97 -22.36
N LYS A 241 -16.39 -12.77 -22.39
CA LYS A 241 -14.94 -12.53 -22.42
C LYS A 241 -14.35 -12.25 -21.04
N ILE A 242 -15.17 -12.13 -19.99
CA ILE A 242 -14.75 -11.86 -18.63
C ILE A 242 -14.40 -13.17 -17.93
N ARG A 243 -13.26 -13.22 -17.24
CA ARG A 243 -12.71 -14.45 -16.64
C ARG A 243 -12.99 -14.62 -15.14
N ASN A 244 -12.91 -13.54 -14.37
CA ASN A 244 -12.98 -13.62 -12.90
C ASN A 244 -14.40 -13.52 -12.32
N LEU A 245 -15.42 -13.73 -13.10
CA LEU A 245 -16.81 -13.56 -12.65
C LEU A 245 -17.22 -14.53 -11.54
N LYS A 246 -16.61 -15.73 -11.49
CA LYS A 246 -17.02 -16.78 -10.54
C LYS A 246 -16.63 -16.50 -9.09
N ASN A 247 -15.58 -15.72 -8.82
CA ASN A 247 -15.03 -15.53 -7.47
C ASN A 247 -15.38 -14.21 -6.79
N GLY A 248 -16.06 -13.28 -7.46
CA GLY A 248 -16.37 -11.95 -6.93
C GLY A 248 -17.76 -11.42 -7.26
N PHE A 249 -18.61 -12.25 -7.85
CA PHE A 249 -19.96 -11.83 -8.24
C PHE A 249 -20.92 -12.01 -7.05
N SER A 250 -21.37 -10.91 -6.47
CA SER A 250 -22.34 -10.91 -5.37
C SER A 250 -23.76 -10.75 -5.90
N TYR A 251 -24.74 -11.06 -5.04
CA TYR A 251 -26.15 -10.74 -5.27
C TYR A 251 -26.36 -9.30 -5.75
N TYR A 252 -25.57 -8.35 -5.22
CA TYR A 252 -25.63 -6.93 -5.58
C TYR A 252 -25.31 -6.69 -7.07
N HIS A 253 -24.25 -7.31 -7.58
CA HIS A 253 -23.88 -7.19 -9.00
C HIS A 253 -24.94 -7.78 -9.93
N ALA A 254 -25.50 -8.95 -9.59
CA ALA A 254 -26.56 -9.56 -10.35
C ALA A 254 -27.82 -8.68 -10.40
N LYS A 255 -28.17 -8.04 -9.28
CA LYS A 255 -29.30 -7.11 -9.18
C LYS A 255 -29.08 -5.89 -10.07
N THR A 256 -27.90 -5.26 -10.02
CA THR A 256 -27.56 -4.10 -10.87
C THR A 256 -27.65 -4.46 -12.37
N ILE A 257 -27.14 -5.63 -12.77
CA ILE A 257 -27.24 -6.09 -14.17
C ILE A 257 -28.71 -6.22 -14.59
N LEU A 258 -29.57 -6.79 -13.74
CA LEU A 258 -30.99 -6.97 -14.08
C LEU A 258 -31.75 -5.63 -14.15
N GLU A 259 -31.30 -4.63 -13.40
CA GLU A 259 -31.92 -3.29 -13.41
C GLU A 259 -31.46 -2.43 -14.61
N ASP A 260 -30.24 -2.62 -15.10
CA ASP A 260 -29.58 -1.73 -16.07
C ASP A 260 -29.44 -2.31 -17.49
N THR A 261 -29.91 -3.54 -17.76
CA THR A 261 -29.72 -4.16 -19.09
C THR A 261 -30.95 -4.87 -19.62
N GLU A 262 -31.21 -4.68 -20.93
CA GLU A 262 -32.16 -5.46 -21.72
C GLU A 262 -31.48 -6.63 -22.47
N ASN A 263 -30.17 -6.80 -22.32
CA ASN A 263 -29.41 -7.83 -23.01
C ASN A 263 -29.71 -9.23 -22.43
N GLU A 264 -30.36 -10.10 -23.19
CA GLU A 264 -30.76 -11.45 -22.77
C GLU A 264 -29.59 -12.30 -22.21
N VAL A 265 -28.38 -12.15 -22.76
CA VAL A 265 -27.19 -12.88 -22.30
C VAL A 265 -26.80 -12.43 -20.91
N HIS A 266 -26.82 -11.12 -20.65
CA HIS A 266 -26.53 -10.55 -19.34
C HIS A 266 -27.60 -10.92 -18.32
N ILE A 267 -28.89 -10.85 -18.71
CA ILE A 267 -30.02 -11.24 -17.85
C ILE A 267 -29.90 -12.71 -17.46
N LYS A 268 -29.69 -13.60 -18.42
CA LYS A 268 -29.50 -15.03 -18.15
C LYS A 268 -28.35 -15.29 -17.19
N TYR A 269 -27.23 -14.62 -17.38
CA TYR A 269 -26.06 -14.74 -16.53
C TYR A 269 -26.34 -14.25 -15.10
N ALA A 270 -26.99 -13.10 -14.94
CA ALA A 270 -27.38 -12.55 -13.64
C ALA A 270 -28.35 -13.48 -12.89
N VAL A 271 -29.31 -14.09 -13.60
CA VAL A 271 -30.24 -15.08 -13.05
C VAL A 271 -29.51 -16.33 -12.56
N ASP A 272 -28.56 -16.85 -13.34
CA ASP A 272 -27.74 -18.02 -12.94
C ASP A 272 -26.95 -17.76 -11.66
N ILE A 273 -26.40 -16.54 -11.51
CA ILE A 273 -25.69 -16.12 -10.29
C ILE A 273 -26.64 -16.01 -9.11
N LEU A 274 -27.80 -15.40 -9.26
CA LEU A 274 -28.81 -15.31 -8.20
C LEU A 274 -29.20 -16.70 -7.70
N GLN A 275 -29.40 -17.66 -8.62
CA GLN A 275 -29.69 -19.04 -8.28
C GLN A 275 -28.56 -19.73 -7.52
N GLN A 276 -27.29 -19.45 -7.87
CA GLN A 276 -26.14 -19.99 -7.15
C GLN A 276 -26.02 -19.38 -5.73
N CYS A 277 -26.21 -18.07 -5.60
CA CYS A 277 -26.22 -17.39 -4.29
C CYS A 277 -27.33 -17.95 -3.40
N TYR A 278 -28.53 -18.18 -3.93
CA TYR A 278 -29.65 -18.76 -3.20
C TYR A 278 -29.37 -20.20 -2.73
N LYS A 279 -28.77 -21.04 -3.59
CA LYS A 279 -28.37 -22.40 -3.22
C LYS A 279 -27.29 -22.45 -2.13
N THR A 280 -26.41 -21.46 -2.09
CA THR A 280 -25.37 -21.35 -1.04
C THR A 280 -25.99 -20.89 0.30
N TRP A 281 -27.00 -20.03 0.25
CA TRP A 281 -27.68 -19.50 1.44
C TRP A 281 -28.56 -20.55 2.14
N ILE A 282 -29.14 -21.48 1.39
CA ILE A 282 -29.94 -22.60 1.95
C ILE A 282 -29.07 -23.70 2.58
N ARG A 283 -27.75 -23.72 2.32
CA ARG A 283 -26.80 -24.73 2.87
C ARG A 283 -26.04 -24.23 4.11
N LEU A 284 -26.25 -22.99 4.55
CA LEU A 284 -25.78 -22.40 5.81
C LEU A 284 -26.93 -22.33 6.81
#